data_a7c122bd3d81ffb6c773d56f351c515d
#
_entry.id   a7c122bd3d81ffb6c773d56f351c515d
#
_cell.length_a   1.000
_cell.length_b   1.000
_cell.length_c   1.000
_cell.angle_alpha   90.00
_cell.angle_beta   90.00
_cell.angle_gamma   90.00
#
_symmetry.space_group_name_H-M   'P 1'
#
loop_
_entity.id
_entity.type
_entity.pdbx_description
1 polymer ?
#
loop_
_entity_poly.entity_id
_entity_poly.type
_entity_poly.pdbx_seq_one_letter_code
_entity_poly.pdbx_strand_id
1 'polypeptide(L)'
;MRVKLVSAAPRTRTTLRRFSPWALLVVGSLMALIAGATVLAAWWLDSSRTATVAYALPGKLLGIELRVQSGNVTIVGGSRSGVSVSRSDHSVYGHGPREQRRVRLGNLRLVSSCPVLVLGSCASNYRIEVPDNVSISVRAEHGTVRLEGYQGLANITTNAGSISAEGYCGLVLGATSASGNISVGTSCSPGRLALFSDSGSVAVTVPAGHYRIHANSQSGSSHVIGLVNDAGAPWGIEAVSNSGKVTVAGGT
;
A
#
# COMPACT_ATOMS: atom_id res chain seq x y z
N MET A 1 47.68 45.29 -64.38
CA MET A 1 46.75 44.16 -64.70
C MET A 1 45.70 44.07 -63.59
N ARG A 2 44.48 44.54 -63.86
CA ARG A 2 43.34 44.53 -62.94
C ARG A 2 42.42 43.37 -63.35
N VAL A 3 42.24 42.37 -62.47
CA VAL A 3 41.27 41.31 -62.70
C VAL A 3 40.00 41.69 -61.93
N LYS A 4 38.90 41.87 -62.62
CA LYS A 4 37.55 42.10 -62.10
C LYS A 4 36.88 40.76 -61.87
N LEU A 5 36.67 40.40 -60.65
CA LEU A 5 35.82 39.26 -60.24
C LEU A 5 34.35 39.72 -60.18
N VAL A 6 33.56 39.22 -61.14
CA VAL A 6 32.10 39.36 -61.11
C VAL A 6 31.50 38.21 -60.32
N SER A 7 31.01 38.50 -59.14
CA SER A 7 30.27 37.55 -58.33
C SER A 7 28.79 37.56 -58.74
N ALA A 8 28.33 36.49 -59.39
CA ALA A 8 26.92 36.27 -59.70
C ALA A 8 26.27 35.46 -58.52
N ALA A 9 25.43 36.12 -57.75
CA ALA A 9 24.62 35.44 -56.73
C ALA A 9 23.41 34.71 -57.36
N PRO A 10 23.15 33.45 -57.03
CA PRO A 10 21.97 32.78 -57.56
C PRO A 10 20.71 33.31 -56.85
N ARG A 11 19.80 33.91 -57.58
CA ARG A 11 18.45 34.25 -57.13
C ARG A 11 17.61 32.97 -57.01
N THR A 12 17.51 32.41 -55.83
CA THR A 12 16.52 31.38 -55.52
C THR A 12 15.11 32.02 -55.54
N ARG A 13 14.37 31.79 -56.60
CA ARG A 13 12.94 32.11 -56.68
C ARG A 13 12.19 31.11 -55.79
N THR A 14 11.84 31.50 -54.57
CA THR A 14 10.84 30.80 -53.75
C THR A 14 9.47 30.97 -54.42
N THR A 15 9.04 29.96 -55.16
CA THR A 15 7.67 29.86 -55.65
C THR A 15 6.76 29.62 -54.46
N LEU A 16 6.16 30.68 -53.92
CA LEU A 16 5.04 30.57 -52.98
C LEU A 16 3.89 29.85 -53.70
N ARG A 17 3.77 28.55 -53.51
CA ARG A 17 2.62 27.75 -53.92
C ARG A 17 1.39 28.36 -53.24
N ARG A 18 0.53 29.03 -54.03
CA ARG A 18 -0.77 29.52 -53.57
C ARG A 18 -1.59 28.29 -53.15
N PHE A 19 -1.65 28.02 -51.86
CA PHE A 19 -2.58 27.02 -51.31
C PHE A 19 -4.00 27.49 -51.64
N SER A 20 -4.78 26.63 -52.26
CA SER A 20 -6.21 26.87 -52.50
C SER A 20 -6.88 27.18 -51.15
N PRO A 21 -7.73 28.22 -51.04
CA PRO A 21 -8.43 28.55 -49.80
C PRO A 21 -9.23 27.36 -49.24
N TRP A 22 -9.66 26.46 -50.09
CA TRP A 22 -10.29 25.20 -49.69
C TRP A 22 -9.33 24.24 -48.94
N ALA A 23 -8.09 24.15 -49.35
CA ALA A 23 -7.09 23.34 -48.67
C ALA A 23 -6.78 23.87 -47.25
N LEU A 24 -6.76 25.21 -47.08
CA LEU A 24 -6.59 25.82 -45.75
C LEU A 24 -7.79 25.58 -44.82
N LEU A 25 -9.01 25.59 -45.37
CA LEU A 25 -10.21 25.28 -44.59
C LEU A 25 -10.24 23.79 -44.16
N VAL A 26 -9.86 22.87 -45.05
CA VAL A 26 -9.80 21.43 -44.72
C VAL A 26 -8.71 21.14 -43.67
N VAL A 27 -7.53 21.71 -43.81
CA VAL A 27 -6.43 21.54 -42.85
C VAL A 27 -6.79 22.17 -41.50
N GLY A 28 -7.40 23.36 -41.50
CA GLY A 28 -7.85 24.04 -40.29
C GLY A 28 -8.92 23.25 -39.53
N SER A 29 -9.91 22.69 -40.23
CA SER A 29 -10.95 21.85 -39.61
C SER A 29 -10.39 20.54 -39.08
N LEU A 30 -9.45 19.90 -39.77
CA LEU A 30 -8.79 18.68 -39.32
C LEU A 30 -7.97 18.92 -38.03
N MET A 31 -7.22 20.03 -38.01
CA MET A 31 -6.45 20.42 -36.81
C MET A 31 -7.36 20.74 -35.61
N ALA A 32 -8.50 21.42 -35.85
CA ALA A 32 -9.48 21.68 -34.79
C ALA A 32 -10.12 20.40 -34.26
N LEU A 33 -10.41 19.42 -35.13
CA LEU A 33 -10.93 18.10 -34.71
C LEU A 33 -9.89 17.32 -33.92
N ILE A 34 -8.63 17.32 -34.33
CA ILE A 34 -7.55 16.65 -33.59
C ILE A 34 -7.35 17.32 -32.22
N ALA A 35 -7.31 18.66 -32.19
CA ALA A 35 -7.18 19.40 -30.94
C ALA A 35 -8.39 19.16 -30.01
N GLY A 36 -9.60 19.14 -30.54
CA GLY A 36 -10.81 18.78 -29.78
C GLY A 36 -10.79 17.35 -29.23
N ALA A 37 -10.37 16.40 -30.06
CA ALA A 37 -10.25 15.00 -29.67
C ALA A 37 -9.17 14.79 -28.59
N THR A 38 -8.04 15.50 -28.68
CA THR A 38 -6.97 15.41 -27.66
C THR A 38 -7.39 16.04 -26.34
N VAL A 39 -8.12 17.15 -26.34
CA VAL A 39 -8.66 17.76 -25.11
C VAL A 39 -9.72 16.86 -24.47
N LEU A 40 -10.62 16.30 -25.25
CA LEU A 40 -11.62 15.34 -24.74
C LEU A 40 -10.97 14.07 -24.21
N ALA A 41 -9.96 13.54 -24.91
CA ALA A 41 -9.19 12.40 -24.44
C ALA A 41 -8.44 12.73 -23.14
N ALA A 42 -7.77 13.89 -23.04
CA ALA A 42 -7.08 14.33 -21.84
C ALA A 42 -8.06 14.50 -20.65
N TRP A 43 -9.23 15.09 -20.88
CA TRP A 43 -10.26 15.25 -19.85
C TRP A 43 -10.86 13.89 -19.42
N TRP A 44 -11.04 12.98 -20.36
CA TRP A 44 -11.48 11.63 -20.08
C TRP A 44 -10.42 10.82 -19.34
N LEU A 45 -9.16 11.07 -19.65
CA LEU A 45 -7.97 10.47 -19.05
C LEU A 45 -7.72 10.97 -17.60
N ASP A 46 -8.09 12.18 -17.26
CA ASP A 46 -7.92 12.79 -15.91
C ASP A 46 -9.11 12.51 -14.97
N SER A 47 -10.06 11.66 -15.35
CA SER A 47 -11.20 11.36 -14.49
C SER A 47 -10.84 10.34 -13.40
N SER A 48 -10.09 10.78 -12.39
CA SER A 48 -9.94 10.03 -11.14
C SER A 48 -11.24 10.10 -10.34
N ARG A 49 -11.73 8.96 -9.87
CA ARG A 49 -12.91 8.87 -9.01
C ARG A 49 -12.50 8.36 -7.65
N THR A 50 -12.88 9.09 -6.63
CA THR A 50 -12.76 8.65 -5.24
C THR A 50 -14.17 8.45 -4.68
N ALA A 51 -14.45 7.27 -4.15
CA ALA A 51 -15.71 6.95 -3.49
C ALA A 51 -15.41 6.48 -2.07
N THR A 52 -16.05 7.11 -1.08
CA THR A 52 -15.92 6.70 0.31
C THR A 52 -17.21 6.04 0.78
N VAL A 53 -17.09 4.87 1.38
CA VAL A 53 -18.19 4.11 1.97
C VAL A 53 -17.84 3.79 3.40
N ALA A 54 -18.75 4.13 4.34
CA ALA A 54 -18.59 3.79 5.75
C ALA A 54 -19.81 2.99 6.22
N TYR A 55 -19.54 1.93 6.99
CA TYR A 55 -20.58 1.11 7.58
C TYR A 55 -20.12 0.50 8.91
N ALA A 56 -21.07 0.28 9.80
CA ALA A 56 -20.86 -0.42 11.05
C ALA A 56 -21.52 -1.79 11.00
N LEU A 57 -20.88 -2.77 11.61
CA LEU A 57 -21.40 -4.13 11.72
C LEU A 57 -21.85 -4.34 13.16
N PRO A 58 -23.18 -4.36 13.41
CA PRO A 58 -23.72 -4.66 14.72
C PRO A 58 -23.54 -6.15 15.03
N GLY A 59 -23.27 -6.45 16.31
CA GLY A 59 -23.14 -7.83 16.78
C GLY A 59 -21.73 -8.19 17.19
N LYS A 60 -21.63 -9.35 17.87
CA LYS A 60 -20.35 -9.87 18.33
C LYS A 60 -19.67 -10.63 17.18
N LEU A 61 -18.60 -10.05 16.66
CA LEU A 61 -17.72 -10.74 15.74
C LEU A 61 -16.63 -11.47 16.52
N LEU A 62 -16.21 -12.63 16.03
CA LEU A 62 -15.11 -13.44 16.56
C LEU A 62 -13.82 -13.17 15.81
N GLY A 63 -13.94 -12.89 14.51
CA GLY A 63 -12.78 -12.66 13.66
C GLY A 63 -13.10 -11.85 12.41
N ILE A 64 -12.06 -11.24 11.86
CA ILE A 64 -12.10 -10.50 10.60
C ILE A 64 -11.00 -11.06 9.70
N GLU A 65 -11.40 -11.51 8.51
CA GLU A 65 -10.50 -11.83 7.41
C GLU A 65 -10.63 -10.76 6.34
N LEU A 66 -9.57 -9.98 6.14
CA LEU A 66 -9.49 -8.96 5.11
C LEU A 66 -8.49 -9.36 4.03
N ARG A 67 -8.93 -9.36 2.78
CA ARG A 67 -8.06 -9.54 1.61
C ARG A 67 -8.15 -8.32 0.71
N VAL A 68 -7.04 -7.65 0.48
CA VAL A 68 -6.94 -6.46 -0.36
C VAL A 68 -5.91 -6.69 -1.45
N GLN A 69 -6.30 -6.54 -2.69
CA GLN A 69 -5.37 -6.66 -3.81
C GLN A 69 -4.45 -5.43 -3.90
N SER A 70 -5.01 -4.23 -3.77
CA SER A 70 -4.24 -2.99 -3.81
C SER A 70 -4.87 -1.94 -2.91
N GLY A 71 -4.05 -1.27 -2.10
CA GLY A 71 -4.47 -0.22 -1.18
C GLY A 71 -3.91 -0.42 0.23
N ASN A 72 -4.03 0.62 1.04
CA ASN A 72 -3.55 0.62 2.41
C ASN A 72 -4.63 0.14 3.38
N VAL A 73 -4.22 -0.54 4.42
CA VAL A 73 -5.10 -1.03 5.47
C VAL A 73 -4.65 -0.47 6.80
N THR A 74 -5.52 0.26 7.47
CA THR A 74 -5.31 0.73 8.85
C THR A 74 -6.32 0.06 9.75
N ILE A 75 -5.83 -0.61 10.78
CA ILE A 75 -6.64 -1.24 11.82
C ILE A 75 -6.39 -0.51 13.12
N VAL A 76 -7.45 -0.08 13.77
CA VAL A 76 -7.40 0.64 15.05
C VAL A 76 -8.09 -0.20 16.11
N GLY A 77 -7.37 -0.52 17.18
CA GLY A 77 -7.89 -1.26 18.32
C GLY A 77 -8.70 -0.40 19.28
N GLY A 78 -9.37 -1.04 20.24
CA GLY A 78 -10.04 -0.37 21.35
C GLY A 78 -11.48 0.10 21.07
N SER A 79 -12.10 -0.28 19.97
CA SER A 79 -13.53 -0.01 19.75
C SER A 79 -14.39 -0.71 20.80
N ARG A 80 -15.33 0.02 21.41
CA ARG A 80 -16.27 -0.53 22.41
C ARG A 80 -17.60 -0.97 21.83
N SER A 81 -17.96 -0.49 20.64
CA SER A 81 -19.31 -0.59 20.06
C SER A 81 -19.45 -1.57 18.91
N GLY A 82 -18.43 -2.37 18.62
CA GLY A 82 -18.42 -3.28 17.48
C GLY A 82 -17.40 -2.89 16.41
N VAL A 83 -17.55 -3.45 15.22
CA VAL A 83 -16.63 -3.20 14.11
C VAL A 83 -17.18 -2.11 13.21
N SER A 84 -16.39 -1.07 12.99
CA SER A 84 -16.66 -0.05 11.98
C SER A 84 -15.65 -0.15 10.84
N VAL A 85 -16.13 -0.02 9.61
CA VAL A 85 -15.32 -0.09 8.40
C VAL A 85 -15.54 1.18 7.59
N SER A 86 -14.47 1.91 7.34
CA SER A 86 -14.42 3.00 6.38
C SER A 86 -13.53 2.60 5.22
N ARG A 87 -14.07 2.66 4.01
CA ARG A 87 -13.36 2.31 2.79
C ARG A 87 -13.34 3.51 1.84
N SER A 88 -12.18 3.83 1.32
CA SER A 88 -12.00 4.85 0.29
C SER A 88 -11.43 4.18 -0.96
N ASP A 89 -12.24 4.12 -2.00
CA ASP A 89 -11.88 3.56 -3.29
C ASP A 89 -11.31 4.65 -4.19
N HIS A 90 -10.21 4.35 -4.82
CA HIS A 90 -9.60 5.19 -5.83
C HIS A 90 -9.51 4.43 -7.15
N SER A 91 -10.02 5.02 -8.22
CA SER A 91 -9.93 4.44 -9.55
C SER A 91 -9.69 5.51 -10.61
N VAL A 92 -8.87 5.18 -11.58
CA VAL A 92 -8.65 5.96 -12.80
C VAL A 92 -9.12 5.09 -13.95
N TYR A 93 -9.90 5.65 -14.88
CA TYR A 93 -10.50 4.96 -16.03
C TYR A 93 -11.48 3.82 -15.69
N GLY A 94 -12.66 4.16 -15.27
CA GLY A 94 -13.81 3.28 -15.39
C GLY A 94 -14.22 2.56 -14.10
N HIS A 95 -13.88 1.30 -13.93
CA HIS A 95 -14.47 0.51 -12.87
C HIS A 95 -13.61 0.51 -11.61
N GLY A 96 -14.18 1.03 -10.51
CA GLY A 96 -13.56 0.97 -9.19
C GLY A 96 -13.42 -0.45 -8.65
N PRO A 97 -12.70 -0.60 -7.54
CA PRO A 97 -12.53 -1.89 -6.88
C PRO A 97 -13.88 -2.43 -6.41
N ARG A 98 -14.01 -3.75 -6.46
CA ARG A 98 -15.21 -4.47 -6.01
C ARG A 98 -14.97 -5.08 -4.65
N GLU A 99 -15.90 -4.84 -3.70
CA GLU A 99 -15.89 -5.49 -2.40
C GLU A 99 -16.91 -6.62 -2.37
N GLN A 100 -16.46 -7.77 -1.90
CA GLN A 100 -17.32 -8.88 -1.50
C GLN A 100 -17.29 -8.99 0.03
N ARG A 101 -18.45 -8.88 0.65
CA ARG A 101 -18.62 -8.97 2.09
C ARG A 101 -19.46 -10.18 2.45
N ARG A 102 -18.96 -11.01 3.37
CA ARG A 102 -19.68 -12.17 3.90
C ARG A 102 -19.49 -12.26 5.40
N VAL A 103 -20.55 -12.47 6.13
CA VAL A 103 -20.51 -12.80 7.57
C VAL A 103 -21.00 -14.23 7.73
N ARG A 104 -20.20 -15.08 8.36
CA ARG A 104 -20.56 -16.47 8.62
C ARG A 104 -20.00 -16.88 10.00
N LEU A 105 -20.87 -17.40 10.87
CA LEU A 105 -20.50 -17.90 12.21
C LEU A 105 -19.66 -16.91 13.01
N GLY A 106 -20.03 -15.63 12.99
CA GLY A 106 -19.30 -14.57 13.71
C GLY A 106 -17.99 -14.12 13.04
N ASN A 107 -17.62 -14.68 11.88
CA ASN A 107 -16.45 -14.24 11.13
C ASN A 107 -16.86 -13.35 9.94
N LEU A 108 -16.28 -12.17 9.89
CA LEU A 108 -16.43 -11.24 8.77
C LEU A 108 -15.33 -11.51 7.75
N ARG A 109 -15.71 -11.77 6.52
CA ARG A 109 -14.76 -11.85 5.41
C ARG A 109 -15.01 -10.72 4.43
N LEU A 110 -13.99 -9.91 4.20
CA LEU A 110 -13.94 -8.81 3.24
C LEU A 110 -12.89 -9.15 2.17
N VAL A 111 -13.29 -9.08 0.92
CA VAL A 111 -12.39 -9.27 -0.23
C VAL A 111 -12.54 -8.09 -1.16
N SER A 112 -11.48 -7.32 -1.34
CA SER A 112 -11.40 -6.23 -2.30
C SER A 112 -10.51 -6.61 -3.46
N SER A 113 -11.04 -6.50 -4.66
CA SER A 113 -10.31 -6.82 -5.89
C SER A 113 -10.52 -5.76 -6.96
N CYS A 114 -9.48 -5.50 -7.72
CA CYS A 114 -9.53 -4.65 -8.89
C CYS A 114 -9.91 -5.46 -10.14
N PRO A 115 -10.67 -4.89 -11.09
CA PRO A 115 -10.96 -5.56 -12.37
C PRO A 115 -9.67 -5.84 -13.16
N VAL A 116 -9.64 -6.96 -13.88
CA VAL A 116 -8.46 -7.42 -14.64
C VAL A 116 -8.06 -6.47 -15.77
N LEU A 117 -9.01 -5.73 -16.34
CA LEU A 117 -8.82 -4.79 -17.45
C LEU A 117 -8.89 -3.35 -16.92
N VAL A 118 -7.90 -2.94 -16.14
CA VAL A 118 -7.79 -1.54 -15.70
C VAL A 118 -6.60 -0.89 -16.40
N LEU A 119 -6.90 0.03 -17.31
CA LEU A 119 -5.94 1.02 -17.77
C LEU A 119 -5.88 2.10 -16.69
N GLY A 120 -4.91 2.05 -15.79
CA GLY A 120 -4.75 3.03 -14.72
C GLY A 120 -4.63 2.42 -13.32
N SER A 121 -4.76 3.24 -12.28
CA SER A 121 -4.67 2.82 -10.89
C SER A 121 -6.03 2.40 -10.34
N CYS A 122 -6.04 1.34 -9.54
CA CYS A 122 -7.18 0.87 -8.78
C CYS A 122 -6.70 0.50 -7.38
N ALA A 123 -7.28 1.10 -6.37
CA ALA A 123 -6.93 0.82 -4.98
C ALA A 123 -8.13 1.01 -4.04
N SER A 124 -8.17 0.21 -2.97
CA SER A 124 -9.11 0.37 -1.86
C SER A 124 -8.35 0.56 -0.57
N ASN A 125 -8.49 1.72 0.05
CA ASN A 125 -7.93 1.99 1.37
C ASN A 125 -8.98 1.70 2.43
N TYR A 126 -8.58 0.88 3.41
CA TYR A 126 -9.45 0.48 4.51
C TYR A 126 -8.97 1.11 5.82
N ARG A 127 -9.93 1.63 6.60
CA ARG A 127 -9.75 1.94 8.01
C ARG A 127 -10.81 1.17 8.79
N ILE A 128 -10.37 0.26 9.66
CA ILE A 128 -11.24 -0.65 10.40
C ILE A 128 -10.99 -0.45 11.88
N GLU A 129 -12.02 -0.06 12.61
CA GLU A 129 -11.99 0.02 14.07
C GLU A 129 -12.57 -1.27 14.63
N VAL A 130 -11.83 -1.90 15.54
CA VAL A 130 -12.17 -3.23 16.04
C VAL A 130 -12.06 -3.30 17.56
N PRO A 131 -12.92 -4.10 18.20
CA PRO A 131 -12.71 -4.48 19.59
C PRO A 131 -11.51 -5.41 19.76
N ASP A 132 -10.84 -5.35 20.88
CA ASP A 132 -9.63 -6.15 21.17
C ASP A 132 -9.86 -7.66 21.26
N ASN A 133 -11.11 -8.10 21.46
CA ASN A 133 -11.48 -9.50 21.50
C ASN A 133 -11.76 -10.14 20.12
N VAL A 134 -11.64 -9.40 19.04
CA VAL A 134 -11.85 -9.87 17.66
C VAL A 134 -10.51 -10.25 17.06
N SER A 135 -10.34 -11.48 16.59
CA SER A 135 -9.10 -11.88 15.89
C SER A 135 -9.03 -11.28 14.50
N ILE A 136 -7.83 -10.88 14.06
CA ILE A 136 -7.63 -10.22 12.76
C ILE A 136 -6.68 -11.04 11.90
N SER A 137 -7.09 -11.26 10.66
CA SER A 137 -6.25 -11.80 9.60
C SER A 137 -6.31 -10.88 8.38
N VAL A 138 -5.17 -10.27 8.02
CA VAL A 138 -5.05 -9.38 6.86
C VAL A 138 -4.12 -9.99 5.83
N ARG A 139 -4.55 -10.00 4.58
CA ARG A 139 -3.71 -10.31 3.42
C ARG A 139 -3.80 -9.18 2.42
N ALA A 140 -2.68 -8.49 2.20
CA ALA A 140 -2.55 -7.44 1.20
C ALA A 140 -1.55 -7.88 0.11
N GLU A 141 -1.92 -7.76 -1.16
CA GLU A 141 -0.96 -8.02 -2.24
C GLU A 141 -0.03 -6.82 -2.40
N HIS A 142 -0.62 -5.60 -2.48
CA HIS A 142 0.12 -4.35 -2.62
C HIS A 142 -0.42 -3.30 -1.66
N GLY A 143 0.47 -2.66 -0.89
CA GLY A 143 0.12 -1.57 0.01
C GLY A 143 0.58 -1.79 1.45
N THR A 144 0.48 -0.75 2.25
CA THR A 144 0.92 -0.76 3.65
C THR A 144 -0.19 -1.24 4.56
N VAL A 145 0.14 -2.11 5.52
CA VAL A 145 -0.76 -2.49 6.61
C VAL A 145 -0.28 -1.86 7.90
N ARG A 146 -1.14 -1.05 8.51
CA ARG A 146 -0.90 -0.39 9.80
C ARG A 146 -1.85 -0.90 10.86
N LEU A 147 -1.32 -1.25 12.02
CA LEU A 147 -2.05 -1.69 13.20
C LEU A 147 -1.77 -0.69 14.33
N GLU A 148 -2.80 -0.08 14.88
CA GLU A 148 -2.71 1.00 15.88
C GLU A 148 -3.42 0.59 17.17
N GLY A 149 -2.69 0.54 18.29
CA GLY A 149 -3.24 0.33 19.64
C GLY A 149 -4.06 -0.96 19.84
N TYR A 150 -3.80 -2.00 19.07
CA TYR A 150 -4.59 -3.23 19.08
C TYR A 150 -4.04 -4.24 20.10
N GLN A 151 -4.96 -4.92 20.83
CA GLN A 151 -4.61 -5.83 21.93
C GLN A 151 -5.01 -7.31 21.68
N GLY A 152 -5.64 -7.59 20.56
CA GLY A 152 -6.08 -8.94 20.19
C GLY A 152 -5.03 -9.76 19.44
N LEU A 153 -5.50 -10.88 18.85
CA LEU A 153 -4.70 -11.73 18.00
C LEU A 153 -4.65 -11.17 16.58
N ALA A 154 -3.46 -10.96 16.04
CA ALA A 154 -3.30 -10.44 14.68
C ALA A 154 -2.35 -11.31 13.84
N ASN A 155 -2.75 -11.57 12.59
CA ASN A 155 -1.92 -12.20 11.58
C ASN A 155 -1.98 -11.37 10.29
N ILE A 156 -0.84 -10.83 9.88
CA ILE A 156 -0.74 -9.90 8.75
C ILE A 156 0.24 -10.46 7.73
N THR A 157 -0.20 -10.56 6.49
CA THR A 157 0.65 -11.01 5.38
C THR A 157 0.58 -10.00 4.25
N THR A 158 1.73 -9.56 3.76
CA THR A 158 1.82 -8.72 2.56
C THR A 158 2.74 -9.37 1.53
N ASN A 159 2.45 -9.19 0.24
CA ASN A 159 3.37 -9.59 -0.82
C ASN A 159 4.34 -8.44 -1.12
N ALA A 160 3.82 -7.26 -1.47
CA ALA A 160 4.63 -6.07 -1.69
C ALA A 160 4.07 -4.91 -0.87
N GLY A 161 4.68 -4.65 0.29
CA GLY A 161 4.24 -3.58 1.19
C GLY A 161 4.79 -3.71 2.59
N SER A 162 4.85 -2.61 3.29
CA SER A 162 5.36 -2.57 4.66
C SER A 162 4.26 -2.88 5.67
N ILE A 163 4.66 -3.46 6.79
CA ILE A 163 3.78 -3.70 7.94
C ILE A 163 4.27 -2.82 9.09
N SER A 164 3.38 -2.03 9.68
CA SER A 164 3.66 -1.24 10.87
C SER A 164 2.64 -1.57 11.95
N ALA A 165 3.10 -1.93 13.14
CA ALA A 165 2.27 -2.10 14.32
C ALA A 165 2.75 -1.16 15.43
N GLU A 166 1.91 -0.23 15.83
CA GLU A 166 2.23 0.78 16.83
C GLU A 166 1.35 0.61 18.07
N GLY A 167 1.98 0.58 19.25
CA GLY A 167 1.26 0.41 20.51
C GLY A 167 0.57 -0.95 20.66
N TYR A 168 1.07 -1.97 19.97
CA TYR A 168 0.51 -3.33 20.07
C TYR A 168 0.70 -3.90 21.49
N CYS A 169 -0.36 -4.48 22.05
CA CYS A 169 -0.31 -5.10 23.38
C CYS A 169 -1.16 -6.41 23.43
N GLY A 170 -1.02 -7.24 22.42
CA GLY A 170 -1.76 -8.48 22.30
C GLY A 170 -0.93 -9.72 22.62
N LEU A 171 -1.59 -10.89 22.63
CA LEU A 171 -0.95 -12.16 22.90
C LEU A 171 -0.06 -12.65 21.76
N VAL A 172 -0.53 -12.55 20.52
CA VAL A 172 0.21 -13.05 19.35
C VAL A 172 0.08 -12.09 18.19
N LEU A 173 1.21 -11.66 17.66
CA LEU A 173 1.30 -10.96 16.38
C LEU A 173 2.16 -11.78 15.42
N GLY A 174 1.57 -12.23 14.33
CA GLY A 174 2.28 -12.75 13.15
C GLY A 174 2.32 -11.68 12.08
N ALA A 175 3.50 -11.35 11.56
CA ALA A 175 3.66 -10.43 10.44
C ALA A 175 4.65 -11.00 9.42
N THR A 176 4.20 -11.15 8.18
CA THR A 176 5.01 -11.70 7.09
C THR A 176 4.95 -10.77 5.88
N SER A 177 6.10 -10.39 5.35
CA SER A 177 6.21 -9.63 4.11
C SER A 177 7.17 -10.32 3.13
N ALA A 178 6.79 -10.48 1.86
CA ALA A 178 7.74 -10.94 0.85
C ALA A 178 8.68 -9.81 0.44
N SER A 179 8.17 -8.60 0.23
CA SER A 179 9.03 -7.46 -0.08
C SER A 179 8.54 -6.19 0.63
N GLY A 180 9.12 -5.89 1.77
CA GLY A 180 8.76 -4.71 2.56
C GLY A 180 9.28 -4.80 3.99
N ASN A 181 9.36 -3.65 4.62
CA ASN A 181 9.82 -3.55 6.00
C ASN A 181 8.71 -3.90 6.99
N ILE A 182 9.10 -4.51 8.11
CA ILE A 182 8.22 -4.77 9.24
C ILE A 182 8.72 -3.95 10.43
N SER A 183 7.86 -3.12 10.98
CA SER A 183 8.13 -2.31 12.17
C SER A 183 7.07 -2.56 13.24
N VAL A 184 7.49 -3.00 14.41
CA VAL A 184 6.59 -3.30 15.52
C VAL A 184 7.04 -2.55 16.76
N GLY A 185 6.18 -1.70 17.30
CA GLY A 185 6.31 -1.06 18.60
C GLY A 185 5.24 -1.54 19.54
N THR A 186 5.62 -2.09 20.70
CA THR A 186 4.67 -2.58 21.68
C THR A 186 4.62 -1.69 22.92
N SER A 187 3.44 -1.53 23.49
CA SER A 187 3.24 -0.79 24.74
C SER A 187 3.29 -1.65 25.99
N CYS A 188 3.30 -2.98 25.84
CA CYS A 188 3.47 -3.97 26.91
C CYS A 188 4.30 -5.14 26.38
N SER A 189 4.66 -6.08 27.26
CA SER A 189 5.33 -7.32 26.86
C SER A 189 4.34 -8.24 26.13
N PRO A 190 4.47 -8.43 24.80
CA PRO A 190 3.57 -9.29 24.04
C PRO A 190 3.86 -10.76 24.32
N GLY A 191 2.85 -11.62 24.25
CA GLY A 191 3.05 -13.06 24.44
C GLY A 191 4.00 -13.66 23.40
N ARG A 192 3.74 -13.42 22.12
CA ARG A 192 4.61 -13.85 21.01
C ARG A 192 4.56 -12.88 19.84
N LEU A 193 5.73 -12.47 19.37
CA LEU A 193 5.92 -11.82 18.08
C LEU A 193 6.60 -12.79 17.12
N ALA A 194 6.01 -13.02 15.95
CA ALA A 194 6.58 -13.82 14.88
C ALA A 194 6.63 -12.97 13.58
N LEU A 195 7.81 -12.45 13.28
CA LEU A 195 8.02 -11.45 12.24
C LEU A 195 8.99 -12.00 11.19
N PHE A 196 8.55 -12.05 9.95
CA PHE A 196 9.34 -12.56 8.84
C PHE A 196 9.28 -11.62 7.64
N SER A 197 10.43 -11.20 7.14
CA SER A 197 10.55 -10.50 5.86
C SER A 197 11.51 -11.24 4.94
N ASP A 198 11.11 -11.44 3.69
CA ASP A 198 12.02 -12.01 2.70
C ASP A 198 13.02 -10.96 2.18
N SER A 199 12.50 -9.80 1.72
CA SER A 199 13.33 -8.68 1.25
C SER A 199 12.96 -7.39 1.97
N GLY A 200 13.47 -7.18 3.17
CA GLY A 200 13.21 -5.97 3.94
C GLY A 200 13.73 -6.05 5.36
N SER A 201 13.80 -4.94 6.01
CA SER A 201 14.27 -4.85 7.38
C SER A 201 13.14 -5.17 8.37
N VAL A 202 13.49 -5.81 9.49
CA VAL A 202 12.58 -6.06 10.61
C VAL A 202 13.07 -5.28 11.82
N ALA A 203 12.24 -4.38 12.32
CA ALA A 203 12.50 -3.56 13.49
C ALA A 203 11.45 -3.82 14.57
N VAL A 204 11.90 -4.14 15.78
CA VAL A 204 11.04 -4.40 16.93
C VAL A 204 11.48 -3.55 18.10
N THR A 205 10.52 -2.86 18.71
CA THR A 205 10.73 -2.14 19.97
C THR A 205 9.74 -2.64 21.00
N VAL A 206 10.24 -3.18 22.11
CA VAL A 206 9.43 -3.71 23.22
C VAL A 206 9.88 -3.07 24.52
N PRO A 207 9.06 -3.05 25.58
CA PRO A 207 9.53 -2.60 26.91
C PRO A 207 10.76 -3.36 27.36
N ALA A 208 11.64 -2.70 28.13
CA ALA A 208 12.82 -3.35 28.71
C ALA A 208 12.43 -4.59 29.54
N GLY A 209 13.18 -5.68 29.39
CA GLY A 209 12.85 -6.92 30.08
C GLY A 209 13.60 -8.14 29.57
N HIS A 210 13.15 -9.30 30.04
CA HIS A 210 13.65 -10.62 29.66
C HIS A 210 12.73 -11.23 28.60
N TYR A 211 13.30 -11.63 27.48
CA TYR A 211 12.56 -12.21 26.36
C TYR A 211 13.34 -13.39 25.80
N ARG A 212 12.64 -14.39 25.29
CA ARG A 212 13.24 -15.41 24.45
C ARG A 212 13.34 -14.85 23.03
N ILE A 213 14.55 -14.40 22.66
CA ILE A 213 14.78 -13.66 21.41
C ILE A 213 15.46 -14.55 20.40
N HIS A 214 14.84 -14.69 19.24
CA HIS A 214 15.45 -15.23 18.03
C HIS A 214 15.46 -14.14 16.96
N ALA A 215 16.59 -13.44 16.82
CA ALA A 215 16.78 -12.39 15.83
C ALA A 215 17.85 -12.86 14.84
N ASN A 216 17.48 -13.03 13.58
CA ASN A 216 18.37 -13.54 12.53
C ASN A 216 18.20 -12.79 11.22
N SER A 217 19.33 -12.55 10.53
CA SER A 217 19.34 -12.09 9.14
C SER A 217 20.29 -12.95 8.34
N GLN A 218 19.81 -13.51 7.22
CA GLN A 218 20.63 -14.40 6.40
C GLN A 218 21.70 -13.63 5.61
N SER A 219 21.36 -12.49 5.03
CA SER A 219 22.27 -11.69 4.20
C SER A 219 22.44 -10.25 4.69
N GLY A 220 22.10 -9.97 5.95
CA GLY A 220 22.21 -8.65 6.54
C GLY A 220 22.84 -8.70 7.93
N SER A 221 22.46 -7.77 8.78
CA SER A 221 22.92 -7.70 10.17
C SER A 221 21.76 -7.90 11.13
N SER A 222 22.05 -8.54 12.27
CA SER A 222 21.10 -8.71 13.37
C SER A 222 21.65 -8.07 14.64
N HIS A 223 20.84 -7.25 15.31
CA HIS A 223 21.20 -6.52 16.53
C HIS A 223 20.10 -6.64 17.58
N VAL A 224 20.50 -6.98 18.81
CA VAL A 224 19.63 -6.94 19.99
C VAL A 224 20.20 -5.87 20.92
N ILE A 225 19.40 -4.89 21.33
CA ILE A 225 19.83 -3.71 22.07
C ILE A 225 18.95 -3.50 23.31
N GLY A 226 19.57 -3.41 24.48
CA GLY A 226 18.85 -3.08 25.72
C GLY A 226 17.86 -4.12 26.24
N LEU A 227 17.98 -5.37 25.79
CA LEU A 227 17.13 -6.50 26.20
C LEU A 227 17.99 -7.65 26.70
N VAL A 228 17.44 -8.44 27.61
CA VAL A 228 18.04 -9.68 28.08
C VAL A 228 17.43 -10.87 27.33
N ASN A 229 18.29 -11.64 26.64
CA ASN A 229 17.85 -12.86 26.00
C ASN A 229 17.88 -14.02 27.00
N ASP A 230 16.69 -14.50 27.37
CA ASP A 230 16.49 -15.56 28.35
C ASP A 230 15.59 -16.65 27.75
N ALA A 231 16.15 -17.87 27.60
CA ALA A 231 15.43 -18.99 27.01
C ALA A 231 14.22 -19.44 27.87
N GLY A 232 14.22 -19.13 29.19
CA GLY A 232 13.14 -19.42 30.11
C GLY A 232 12.05 -18.34 30.16
N ALA A 233 12.23 -17.21 29.49
CA ALA A 233 11.25 -16.13 29.49
C ALA A 233 9.91 -16.56 28.85
N PRO A 234 8.76 -16.14 29.44
CA PRO A 234 7.45 -16.49 28.93
C PRO A 234 7.13 -15.77 27.60
N TRP A 235 7.76 -14.65 27.32
CA TRP A 235 7.54 -13.82 26.14
C TRP A 235 8.55 -14.14 25.05
N GLY A 236 8.05 -14.32 23.80
CA GLY A 236 8.89 -14.72 22.69
C GLY A 236 8.92 -13.67 21.56
N ILE A 237 10.10 -13.40 21.06
CA ILE A 237 10.31 -12.54 19.90
C ILE A 237 11.11 -13.34 18.86
N GLU A 238 10.47 -13.60 17.73
CA GLU A 238 11.07 -14.21 16.55
C GLU A 238 11.06 -13.18 15.43
N ALA A 239 12.23 -12.64 15.09
CA ALA A 239 12.40 -11.62 14.07
C ALA A 239 13.44 -12.09 13.05
N VAL A 240 13.00 -12.37 11.84
CA VAL A 240 13.83 -12.98 10.80
C VAL A 240 13.72 -12.19 9.49
N SER A 241 14.85 -11.99 8.83
CA SER A 241 14.91 -11.45 7.48
C SER A 241 15.86 -12.30 6.63
N ASN A 242 15.49 -12.59 5.37
CA ASN A 242 16.42 -13.22 4.45
C ASN A 242 17.44 -12.20 3.90
N SER A 243 16.95 -11.00 3.51
CA SER A 243 17.88 -9.94 3.06
C SER A 243 17.49 -8.59 3.61
N GLY A 244 18.01 -8.25 4.76
CA GLY A 244 17.72 -6.97 5.41
C GLY A 244 18.27 -6.92 6.83
N LYS A 245 18.18 -5.77 7.44
CA LYS A 245 18.62 -5.58 8.83
C LYS A 245 17.52 -6.03 9.79
N VAL A 246 17.89 -6.80 10.82
CA VAL A 246 17.02 -7.13 11.95
C VAL A 246 17.48 -6.35 13.17
N THR A 247 16.57 -5.64 13.81
CA THR A 247 16.85 -4.91 15.04
C THR A 247 15.76 -5.18 16.07
N VAL A 248 16.14 -5.65 17.24
CA VAL A 248 15.24 -5.84 18.39
C VAL A 248 15.75 -4.98 19.52
N ALA A 249 14.99 -3.98 19.94
CA ALA A 249 15.41 -2.98 20.91
C ALA A 249 14.45 -2.90 22.11
N GLY A 250 15.02 -2.65 23.30
CA GLY A 250 14.27 -2.23 24.46
C GLY A 250 13.90 -0.75 24.38
N GLY A 251 12.60 -0.45 24.48
CA GLY A 251 12.11 0.93 24.64
C GLY A 251 12.31 1.41 26.08
N THR A 252 12.45 2.72 26.23
CA THR A 252 12.47 3.41 27.54
C THR A 252 11.07 3.58 28.09
#